data_eb58ed39b743fa5ac528e5e8fea752a6
#
_entry.id   eb58ed39b743fa5ac528e5e8fea752a6
#
_cell.length_a   1.000
_cell.length_b   1.000
_cell.length_c   1.000
_cell.angle_alpha   90.00
_cell.angle_beta   90.00
_cell.angle_gamma   90.00
#
_symmetry.space_group_name_H-M   'P 1'
#
loop_
_entity.id
_entity.type
_entity.pdbx_description
1 polymer ?
#
loop_
_entity_poly.entity_id
_entity_poly.type
_entity_poly.pdbx_seq_one_letter_code
_entity_poly.pdbx_strand_id
1 'polypeptide(L)'
;MLQENLIMLRSLAGKTQEDIAEVIGISRQAYAKWERGETIPDIEKCSRLAEFYGVTMDSLIKDDVQLEGQKMAPAPKGKHMWGVVTVNDRGQIVIPKEARDTFGLVNGSRLVLCLAMTMKA
;
A
#
# COMPACT_ATOMS: atom_id res chain seq x y z
N MET A 1 -6.30 -2.12 9.40
CA MET A 1 -5.58 -2.77 10.48
C MET A 1 -4.52 -3.69 9.90
N LEU A 2 -3.61 -4.18 10.70
CA LEU A 2 -2.45 -4.95 10.22
C LEU A 2 -2.82 -6.15 9.34
N GLN A 3 -3.73 -7.00 9.78
CA GLN A 3 -4.09 -8.21 9.02
C GLN A 3 -4.62 -7.89 7.62
N GLU A 4 -5.41 -6.86 7.49
CA GLU A 4 -5.94 -6.44 6.20
C GLU A 4 -4.83 -5.87 5.31
N ASN A 5 -3.93 -5.09 5.89
CA ASN A 5 -2.77 -4.56 5.16
C ASN A 5 -1.86 -5.67 4.65
N LEU A 6 -1.65 -6.72 5.44
CA LEU A 6 -0.86 -7.89 5.02
C LEU A 6 -1.48 -8.56 3.80
N ILE A 7 -2.79 -8.79 3.82
CA ILE A 7 -3.51 -9.40 2.70
C ILE A 7 -3.38 -8.55 1.44
N MET A 8 -3.61 -7.25 1.58
CA MET A 8 -3.57 -6.31 0.43
C MET A 8 -2.18 -6.18 -0.15
N LEU A 9 -1.17 -6.01 0.69
CA LEU A 9 0.22 -5.88 0.24
C LEU A 9 0.69 -7.16 -0.44
N ARG A 10 0.36 -8.32 0.13
CA ARG A 10 0.69 -9.61 -0.48
C ARG A 10 0.02 -9.77 -1.84
N SER A 11 -1.26 -9.44 -1.94
CA SER A 11 -2.01 -9.51 -3.19
C SER A 11 -1.42 -8.59 -4.25
N LEU A 12 -1.07 -7.36 -3.88
CA LEU A 12 -0.44 -6.39 -4.80
C LEU A 12 0.93 -6.87 -5.28
N ALA A 13 1.68 -7.55 -4.42
CA ALA A 13 2.98 -8.11 -4.77
C ALA A 13 2.88 -9.39 -5.62
N GLY A 14 1.68 -9.94 -5.77
CA GLY A 14 1.48 -11.19 -6.50
C GLY A 14 2.08 -12.41 -5.81
N LYS A 15 2.19 -12.38 -4.49
CA LYS A 15 2.84 -13.43 -3.70
C LYS A 15 1.81 -14.30 -3.00
N THR A 16 2.19 -15.56 -2.76
CA THR A 16 1.40 -16.48 -1.94
C THR A 16 1.74 -16.32 -0.46
N GLN A 17 0.90 -16.86 0.41
CA GLN A 17 1.20 -16.91 1.85
C GLN A 17 2.52 -17.65 2.12
N GLU A 18 2.78 -18.71 1.38
CA GLU A 18 4.03 -19.48 1.51
C GLU A 18 5.25 -18.63 1.10
N ASP A 19 5.14 -17.85 0.03
CA ASP A 19 6.22 -16.96 -0.40
C ASP A 19 6.62 -15.97 0.70
N ILE A 20 5.64 -15.35 1.32
CA ILE A 20 5.90 -14.38 2.39
C ILE A 20 6.42 -15.09 3.65
N ALA A 21 5.86 -16.23 4.00
CA ALA A 21 6.35 -17.02 5.13
C ALA A 21 7.83 -17.38 4.96
N GLU A 22 8.23 -17.75 3.76
CA GLU A 22 9.64 -18.04 3.44
C GLU A 22 10.53 -16.80 3.60
N VAL A 23 10.10 -15.65 3.10
CA VAL A 23 10.84 -14.39 3.24
C VAL A 23 11.08 -14.04 4.72
N ILE A 24 10.07 -14.25 5.54
CA ILE A 24 10.12 -13.90 6.97
C ILE A 24 10.82 -15.01 7.80
N GLY A 25 10.85 -16.24 7.28
CA GLY A 25 11.47 -17.36 7.97
C GLY A 25 10.54 -18.05 8.97
N ILE A 26 9.25 -18.11 8.66
CA ILE A 26 8.24 -18.79 9.49
C ILE A 26 7.47 -19.80 8.63
N SER A 27 6.66 -20.63 9.28
CA SER A 27 5.79 -21.55 8.57
C SER A 27 4.63 -20.81 7.90
N ARG A 28 4.09 -21.38 6.83
CA ARG A 28 2.89 -20.87 6.18
C ARG A 28 1.73 -20.78 7.16
N GLN A 29 1.58 -21.77 8.01
CA GLN A 29 0.51 -21.80 9.01
C GLN A 29 0.61 -20.65 10.01
N ALA A 30 1.82 -20.35 10.45
CA ALA A 30 2.06 -19.21 11.36
C ALA A 30 1.72 -17.87 10.66
N TYR A 31 2.14 -17.73 9.42
CA TYR A 31 1.81 -16.52 8.64
C TYR A 31 0.30 -16.39 8.39
N ALA A 32 -0.37 -17.48 8.03
CA ALA A 32 -1.81 -17.48 7.80
C ALA A 32 -2.60 -17.00 9.03
N LYS A 33 -2.13 -17.30 10.23
CA LYS A 33 -2.74 -16.78 11.47
C LYS A 33 -2.67 -15.26 11.57
N TRP A 34 -1.60 -14.66 11.08
CA TRP A 34 -1.51 -13.20 11.04
C TRP A 34 -2.59 -12.58 10.14
N GLU A 35 -2.80 -13.15 8.97
CA GLU A 35 -3.82 -12.65 8.05
C GLU A 35 -5.25 -12.86 8.57
N ARG A 36 -5.47 -13.87 9.40
CA ARG A 36 -6.76 -14.09 10.06
C ARG A 36 -6.96 -13.28 11.33
N GLY A 37 -5.92 -12.55 11.77
CA GLY A 37 -5.98 -11.78 13.00
C GLY A 37 -5.94 -12.62 14.27
N GLU A 38 -5.59 -13.90 14.17
CA GLU A 38 -5.50 -14.80 15.33
C GLU A 38 -4.22 -14.55 16.15
N THR A 39 -3.14 -14.16 15.49
CA THR A 39 -1.89 -13.77 16.11
C THR A 39 -1.35 -12.54 15.41
N ILE A 40 -0.39 -11.87 16.04
CA ILE A 40 0.29 -10.72 15.48
C ILE A 40 1.80 -10.98 15.44
N PRO A 41 2.50 -10.49 14.40
CA PRO A 41 3.95 -10.61 14.33
C PRO A 41 4.61 -9.74 15.41
N ASP A 42 5.77 -10.18 15.88
CA ASP A 42 6.60 -9.35 16.77
C ASP A 42 7.20 -8.16 16.01
N ILE A 43 7.84 -7.25 16.75
CA ILE A 43 8.40 -6.02 16.17
C ILE A 43 9.43 -6.34 15.09
N GLU A 44 10.29 -7.32 15.30
CA GLU A 44 11.32 -7.69 14.31
C GLU A 44 10.68 -8.15 13.00
N LYS A 45 9.68 -9.01 13.09
CA LYS A 45 8.97 -9.52 11.92
C LYS A 45 8.15 -8.43 11.23
N CYS A 46 7.53 -7.54 12.00
CA CYS A 46 6.87 -6.35 11.43
C CYS A 46 7.85 -5.47 10.66
N SER A 47 9.04 -5.27 11.20
CA SER A 47 10.09 -4.50 10.53
C SER A 47 10.51 -5.14 9.21
N ARG A 48 10.69 -6.44 9.19
CA ARG A 48 11.02 -7.18 7.96
C ARG A 48 9.92 -7.09 6.92
N LEU A 49 8.67 -7.22 7.33
CA LEU A 49 7.51 -7.08 6.44
C LEU A 49 7.45 -5.67 5.83
N ALA A 50 7.61 -4.65 6.67
CA ALA A 50 7.61 -3.26 6.22
C ALA A 50 8.72 -3.00 5.20
N GLU A 51 9.93 -3.49 5.49
CA GLU A 51 11.08 -3.38 4.58
C GLU A 51 10.82 -4.11 3.27
N PHE A 52 10.30 -5.33 3.34
CA PHE A 52 9.99 -6.11 2.14
C PHE A 52 8.97 -5.41 1.23
N TYR A 53 7.92 -4.86 1.80
CA TYR A 53 6.87 -4.16 1.04
C TYR A 53 7.21 -2.70 0.73
N GLY A 54 8.30 -2.16 1.25
CA GLY A 54 8.68 -0.77 1.02
C GLY A 54 7.72 0.25 1.65
N VAL A 55 7.13 -0.09 2.79
CA VAL A 55 6.26 0.79 3.57
C VAL A 55 6.90 1.05 4.93
N THR A 56 6.38 2.04 5.67
CA THR A 56 6.80 2.25 7.06
C THR A 56 6.10 1.25 7.98
N MET A 57 6.69 0.96 9.14
CA MET A 57 6.04 0.13 10.15
C MET A 57 4.72 0.75 10.60
N ASP A 58 4.68 2.06 10.78
CA ASP A 58 3.45 2.76 11.14
C ASP A 58 2.36 2.55 10.11
N SER A 59 2.67 2.71 8.83
CA SER A 59 1.72 2.46 7.74
C SER A 59 1.24 1.01 7.74
N LEU A 60 2.15 0.06 7.93
CA LEU A 60 1.80 -1.36 7.96
C LEU A 60 0.82 -1.67 9.08
N ILE A 61 1.04 -1.11 10.26
CA ILE A 61 0.29 -1.45 11.47
C ILE A 61 -0.99 -0.63 11.62
N LYS A 62 -0.92 0.68 11.33
CA LYS A 62 -1.98 1.63 11.68
C LYS A 62 -2.84 2.07 10.50
N ASP A 63 -2.29 2.09 9.29
CA ASP A 63 -3.01 2.66 8.16
C ASP A 63 -4.27 1.84 7.86
N ASP A 64 -5.37 2.56 7.83
CA ASP A 64 -6.68 2.04 7.48
C ASP A 64 -7.29 3.01 6.46
N VAL A 65 -6.64 3.08 5.30
CA VAL A 65 -7.03 4.02 4.25
C VAL A 65 -8.22 3.45 3.50
N GLN A 66 -9.30 4.21 3.51
CA GLN A 66 -10.49 3.90 2.73
C GLN A 66 -10.77 5.05 1.77
N LEU A 67 -10.91 4.73 0.49
CA LEU A 67 -11.29 5.67 -0.54
C LEU A 67 -12.53 5.14 -1.25
N GLU A 68 -13.56 5.97 -1.31
CA GLU A 68 -14.85 5.61 -1.93
C GLU A 68 -15.41 4.29 -1.38
N GLY A 69 -15.28 4.06 -0.08
CA GLY A 69 -15.75 2.86 0.59
C GLY A 69 -14.89 1.61 0.36
N GLN A 70 -13.80 1.72 -0.37
CA GLN A 70 -12.87 0.62 -0.59
C GLN A 70 -11.61 0.80 0.24
N LYS A 71 -11.17 -0.27 0.88
CA LYS A 71 -9.91 -0.27 1.60
C LYS A 71 -8.75 -0.29 0.61
N MET A 72 -7.79 0.58 0.85
CA MET A 72 -6.59 0.71 0.04
C MET A 72 -5.37 0.19 0.81
N ALA A 73 -4.40 -0.33 0.08
CA ALA A 73 -3.12 -0.72 0.66
C ALA A 73 -2.36 0.52 1.15
N PRO A 74 -1.49 0.36 2.16
CA PRO A 74 -0.60 1.45 2.58
C PRO A 74 0.22 2.00 1.43
N ALA A 75 0.41 3.31 1.41
CA ALA A 75 1.26 3.95 0.43
C ALA A 75 2.72 3.53 0.63
N PRO A 76 3.52 3.35 -0.44
CA PRO A 76 4.95 3.09 -0.31
C PRO A 76 5.64 4.18 0.51
N LYS A 77 6.75 3.81 1.15
CA LYS A 77 7.55 4.73 1.95
C LYS A 77 7.94 5.95 1.09
N GLY A 78 7.75 7.14 1.64
CA GLY A 78 8.01 8.40 0.92
C GLY A 78 6.93 8.79 -0.07
N LYS A 79 5.84 8.06 -0.15
CA LYS A 79 4.68 8.34 -0.99
C LYS A 79 3.48 8.72 -0.14
N HIS A 80 2.52 9.37 -0.74
CA HIS A 80 1.27 9.72 -0.08
C HIS A 80 0.11 9.49 -1.03
N MET A 81 -1.02 9.04 -0.48
CA MET A 81 -2.23 8.81 -1.26
C MET A 81 -3.11 10.05 -1.16
N TRP A 82 -3.36 10.69 -2.31
CA TRP A 82 -4.06 11.98 -2.38
C TRP A 82 -5.55 11.86 -2.70
N GLY A 83 -5.99 10.67 -3.06
CA GLY A 83 -7.37 10.42 -3.41
C GLY A 83 -7.51 9.62 -4.70
N VAL A 84 -8.74 9.53 -5.18
CA VAL A 84 -9.08 8.87 -6.44
C VAL A 84 -9.43 9.92 -7.47
N VAL A 85 -8.88 9.79 -8.68
CA VAL A 85 -9.21 10.67 -9.79
C VAL A 85 -9.72 9.83 -10.96
N THR A 86 -10.56 10.43 -11.79
CA THR A 86 -11.11 9.75 -12.96
C THR A 86 -10.52 10.38 -14.23
N VAL A 87 -10.02 9.53 -15.10
CA VAL A 87 -9.54 9.97 -16.42
C VAL A 87 -10.73 10.24 -17.32
N ASN A 88 -10.77 11.43 -17.95
CA ASN A 88 -11.83 11.78 -18.88
C ASN A 88 -11.56 11.23 -20.29
N ASP A 89 -12.45 11.53 -21.24
CA ASP A 89 -12.34 11.06 -22.63
C ASP A 89 -11.14 11.63 -23.39
N ARG A 90 -10.54 12.71 -22.89
CA ARG A 90 -9.30 13.31 -23.43
C ARG A 90 -8.03 12.80 -22.76
N GLY A 91 -8.16 11.85 -21.85
CA GLY A 91 -7.01 11.34 -21.11
C GLY A 91 -6.51 12.28 -20.00
N GLN A 92 -7.34 13.20 -19.53
CA GLN A 92 -6.98 14.19 -18.53
C GLN A 92 -7.48 13.78 -17.14
N ILE A 93 -6.70 14.15 -16.12
CA ILE A 93 -7.11 14.08 -14.72
C ILE A 93 -6.92 15.44 -14.07
N VAL A 94 -7.66 15.68 -12.99
CA VAL A 94 -7.45 16.86 -12.14
C VAL A 94 -6.62 16.40 -10.93
N ILE A 95 -5.46 17.03 -10.75
CA ILE A 95 -4.65 16.78 -9.56
C ILE A 95 -5.38 17.38 -8.35
N PRO A 96 -5.59 16.60 -7.27
CA PRO A 96 -6.27 17.10 -6.08
C PRO A 96 -5.63 18.36 -5.54
N LYS A 97 -6.46 19.28 -5.07
CA LYS A 97 -6.00 20.59 -4.58
C LYS A 97 -4.94 20.47 -3.48
N GLU A 98 -5.13 19.54 -2.55
CA GLU A 98 -4.17 19.32 -1.45
C GLU A 98 -2.79 18.91 -1.98
N ALA A 99 -2.76 18.06 -3.01
CA ALA A 99 -1.50 17.69 -3.65
C ALA A 99 -0.86 18.89 -4.34
N ARG A 100 -1.64 19.70 -5.05
CA ARG A 100 -1.13 20.90 -5.69
C ARG A 100 -0.53 21.88 -4.69
N ASP A 101 -1.22 22.08 -3.58
CA ASP A 101 -0.76 22.99 -2.52
C ASP A 101 0.52 22.48 -1.86
N THR A 102 0.57 21.19 -1.55
CA THR A 102 1.72 20.57 -0.87
C THR A 102 2.97 20.62 -1.74
N PHE A 103 2.84 20.36 -3.04
CA PHE A 103 3.99 20.36 -3.96
C PHE A 103 4.22 21.70 -4.64
N GLY A 104 3.43 22.71 -4.34
CA GLY A 104 3.57 24.03 -4.97
C GLY A 104 3.31 24.02 -6.47
N LEU A 105 2.40 23.18 -6.94
CA LEU A 105 2.08 23.07 -8.35
C LEU A 105 1.26 24.28 -8.82
N VAL A 106 1.74 24.93 -9.87
CA VAL A 106 1.11 26.12 -10.45
C VAL A 106 1.04 25.95 -11.97
N ASN A 107 0.34 26.86 -12.62
CA ASN A 107 0.29 26.88 -14.07
C ASN A 107 1.71 26.87 -14.66
N GLY A 108 1.96 25.94 -15.56
CA GLY A 108 3.27 25.75 -16.17
C GLY A 108 4.20 24.81 -15.43
N SER A 109 3.83 24.32 -14.26
CA SER A 109 4.61 23.29 -13.57
C SER A 109 4.74 22.04 -14.42
N ARG A 110 5.93 21.45 -14.42
CA ARG A 110 6.22 20.22 -15.18
C ARG A 110 6.38 19.05 -14.21
N LEU A 111 5.78 17.93 -14.56
CA LEU A 111 5.77 16.73 -13.74
C LEU A 111 6.30 15.55 -14.54
N VAL A 112 6.99 14.65 -13.84
CA VAL A 112 7.27 13.32 -14.36
C VAL A 112 6.23 12.37 -13.79
N LEU A 113 5.45 11.76 -14.65
CA LEU A 113 4.40 10.83 -14.25
C LEU A 113 4.94 9.39 -14.27
N CYS A 114 4.89 8.75 -13.11
CA CYS A 114 5.22 7.33 -12.98
C CYS A 114 3.96 6.58 -12.60
N LEU A 115 3.57 5.60 -13.40
CA LEU A 115 2.38 4.80 -13.13
C LEU A 115 2.77 3.38 -12.76
N ALA A 116 2.22 2.91 -11.66
CA ALA A 116 2.27 1.51 -11.28
C ALA A 116 0.84 0.96 -11.37
N MET A 117 0.64 -0.01 -12.22
CA MET A 117 -0.66 -0.67 -12.33
C MET A 117 -0.63 -1.96 -11.54
N THR A 118 -1.58 -2.10 -10.63
CA THR A 118 -1.88 -3.39 -10.03
C THR A 118 -2.91 -4.07 -10.93
N MET A 119 -2.54 -5.21 -11.46
CA MET A 119 -3.50 -6.02 -12.18
C MET A 119 -4.54 -6.53 -11.19
N LYS A 120 -5.80 -6.28 -11.47
CA LYS A 120 -6.86 -6.96 -10.76
C LYS A 120 -6.74 -8.45 -11.05
N ALA A 121 -6.62 -9.21 -9.98
CA ALA A 121 -6.79 -10.64 -10.10
C ALA A 121 -8.21 -10.96 -10.57
#